data_eb4cf7733b36774b658d49d48f2203e4
#
_entry.id   eb4cf7733b36774b658d49d48f2203e4
#
_cell.length_a   1.000
_cell.length_b   1.000
_cell.length_c   1.000
_cell.angle_alpha   90.00
_cell.angle_beta   90.00
_cell.angle_gamma   90.00
#
_symmetry.space_group_name_H-M   'P 1'
#
loop_
_entity.id
_entity.type
_entity.pdbx_description
1 polymer ?
#
loop_
_entity_poly.entity_id
_entity_poly.type
_entity_poly.pdbx_seq_one_letter_code
_entity_poly.pdbx_strand_id
1 'polypeptide(L)'
;NRKETGIWKFETTPRMSSYLLAFVAGDLQGVTATTKNGTLVGVYSTKAHPLSNLDFSLDIAVRSIEFYEDYYGVKYPIPQSLHIALPDFSAGAMENWGLVTYREVYLVVDENSTFASRQQVALVIAHELAHQWFGNLVTMKWWDDLWLNESFANMMEYVCVDAIEPSWNIFEDFQTSGVPAALKRDATDGVQSVHVEVSHPDEINTLFDGAIVYAKGSRLMHMLRRWLGDADFAKGLHAY
;
A
#
# COMPACT_ATOMS: atom_id res chain seq x y z
N ASN A 1 24.24 -3.12 4.09
CA ASN A 1 24.17 -3.87 5.35
C ASN A 1 25.49 -4.58 5.59
N ARG A 2 26.10 -4.37 6.73
CA ARG A 2 27.39 -4.97 7.07
C ARG A 2 27.20 -5.91 8.26
N LYS A 3 27.52 -7.20 8.08
CA LYS A 3 27.46 -8.19 9.13
C LYS A 3 28.84 -8.32 9.77
N GLU A 4 28.98 -7.93 11.03
CA GLU A 4 30.16 -8.20 11.85
C GLU A 4 29.72 -8.96 13.10
N THR A 5 30.11 -10.25 13.22
CA THR A 5 29.92 -11.06 14.43
C THR A 5 28.53 -10.96 15.10
N GLY A 6 27.45 -11.19 14.33
CA GLY A 6 26.07 -11.12 14.86
C GLY A 6 25.48 -9.73 14.99
N ILE A 7 26.21 -8.67 14.60
CA ILE A 7 25.73 -7.29 14.59
C ILE A 7 25.41 -6.89 13.15
N TRP A 8 24.20 -6.35 12.93
CA TRP A 8 23.78 -5.75 11.67
C TRP A 8 23.77 -4.24 11.80
N LYS A 9 24.48 -3.57 10.89
CA LYS A 9 24.48 -2.10 10.79
C LYS A 9 23.71 -1.70 9.53
N PHE A 10 22.77 -0.80 9.70
CA PHE A 10 21.97 -0.23 8.64
C PHE A 10 22.36 1.22 8.41
N GLU A 11 22.11 1.72 7.21
CA GLU A 11 22.18 3.16 6.93
C GLU A 11 21.09 3.90 7.70
N THR A 12 21.30 5.19 7.95
CA THR A 12 20.30 6.05 8.61
C THR A 12 19.07 6.17 7.71
N THR A 13 17.89 5.90 8.26
CA THR A 13 16.62 6.09 7.56
C THR A 13 16.33 7.58 7.37
N PRO A 14 15.51 7.97 6.38
CA PRO A 14 14.84 9.26 6.43
C PRO A 14 14.08 9.42 7.75
N ARG A 15 13.72 10.66 8.10
CA ARG A 15 12.83 10.90 9.24
C ARG A 15 11.48 10.24 8.95
N MET A 16 11.03 9.40 9.85
CA MET A 16 9.78 8.64 9.70
C MET A 16 9.09 8.42 11.03
N SER A 17 7.79 8.08 10.98
CA SER A 17 7.02 7.68 12.15
C SER A 17 7.52 6.32 12.68
N SER A 18 7.55 6.17 14.01
CA SER A 18 8.11 4.97 14.64
C SER A 18 7.32 3.68 14.33
N TYR A 19 6.04 3.77 14.02
CA TYR A 19 5.21 2.62 13.67
C TYR A 19 5.60 1.96 12.34
N LEU A 20 6.35 2.66 11.49
CA LEU A 20 6.86 2.15 10.21
C LEU A 20 8.09 1.26 10.36
N LEU A 21 8.69 1.19 11.56
CA LEU A 21 9.87 0.37 11.78
C LEU A 21 9.50 -1.12 11.78
N ALA A 22 10.14 -1.88 10.91
CA ALA A 22 10.04 -3.34 10.88
C ALA A 22 11.40 -3.99 10.71
N PHE A 23 11.53 -5.20 11.19
CA PHE A 23 12.63 -6.10 10.88
C PHE A 23 12.11 -7.54 10.85
N VAL A 24 12.64 -8.33 9.94
CA VAL A 24 12.29 -9.75 9.79
C VAL A 24 13.57 -10.56 9.79
N ALA A 25 13.57 -11.68 10.50
CA ALA A 25 14.67 -12.63 10.53
C ALA A 25 14.12 -14.07 10.42
N GLY A 26 14.76 -14.86 9.58
CA GLY A 26 14.33 -16.25 9.36
C GLY A 26 15.04 -16.88 8.16
N ASP A 27 14.66 -18.11 7.84
CA ASP A 27 15.11 -18.82 6.65
C ASP A 27 14.24 -18.43 5.46
N LEU A 28 14.62 -17.34 4.80
CA LEU A 28 13.87 -16.70 3.75
C LEU A 28 14.49 -16.98 2.37
N GLN A 29 13.65 -16.96 1.36
CA GLN A 29 14.02 -16.94 -0.05
C GLN A 29 13.29 -15.80 -0.77
N GLY A 30 13.77 -15.38 -1.94
CA GLY A 30 13.12 -14.31 -2.66
C GLY A 30 13.65 -14.11 -4.07
N VAL A 31 12.94 -13.27 -4.79
CA VAL A 31 13.25 -12.80 -6.15
C VAL A 31 13.45 -11.30 -6.12
N THR A 32 14.27 -10.77 -7.03
CA THR A 32 14.58 -9.33 -7.06
C THR A 32 14.61 -8.81 -8.49
N ALA A 33 14.27 -7.53 -8.63
CA ALA A 33 14.43 -6.77 -9.87
C ALA A 33 14.82 -5.32 -9.53
N THR A 34 15.09 -4.52 -10.55
CA THR A 34 15.40 -3.10 -10.39
C THR A 34 14.47 -2.29 -11.28
N THR A 35 13.87 -1.23 -10.74
CA THR A 35 13.05 -0.29 -11.51
C THR A 35 13.91 0.50 -12.51
N LYS A 36 13.25 1.13 -13.49
CA LYS A 36 13.94 2.02 -14.49
C LYS A 36 14.76 3.14 -13.82
N ASN A 37 14.39 3.58 -12.63
CA ASN A 37 15.07 4.64 -11.89
C ASN A 37 16.09 4.12 -10.87
N GLY A 38 16.33 2.81 -10.81
CA GLY A 38 17.40 2.19 -10.02
C GLY A 38 17.00 1.74 -8.62
N THR A 39 15.72 1.77 -8.24
CA THR A 39 15.24 1.22 -6.97
C THR A 39 15.30 -0.31 -7.01
N LEU A 40 15.98 -0.93 -6.06
CA LEU A 40 15.97 -2.38 -5.89
C LEU A 40 14.62 -2.82 -5.30
N VAL A 41 13.92 -3.69 -5.99
CA VAL A 41 12.67 -4.31 -5.52
C VAL A 41 12.92 -5.78 -5.23
N GLY A 42 12.48 -6.26 -4.07
CA GLY A 42 12.61 -7.67 -3.69
C GLY A 42 11.31 -8.20 -3.11
N VAL A 43 10.93 -9.42 -3.49
CA VAL A 43 9.78 -10.12 -2.90
C VAL A 43 10.28 -11.41 -2.27
N TYR A 44 9.92 -11.62 -1.01
CA TYR A 44 10.43 -12.68 -0.16
C TYR A 44 9.31 -13.49 0.49
N SER A 45 9.59 -14.77 0.77
CA SER A 45 8.74 -15.66 1.55
C SER A 45 9.57 -16.65 2.36
N THR A 46 8.93 -17.43 3.19
CA THR A 46 9.52 -18.65 3.71
C THR A 46 9.74 -19.67 2.58
N LYS A 47 10.51 -20.72 2.81
CA LYS A 47 10.73 -21.79 1.84
C LYS A 47 9.53 -22.75 1.67
N ALA A 48 8.41 -22.46 2.31
CA ALA A 48 7.17 -23.21 2.12
C ALA A 48 6.56 -23.04 0.72
N HIS A 49 6.91 -21.95 0.01
CA HIS A 49 6.39 -21.64 -1.31
C HIS A 49 7.48 -21.76 -2.38
N PRO A 50 7.18 -22.25 -3.59
CA PRO A 50 8.08 -22.13 -4.73
C PRO A 50 8.45 -20.68 -5.04
N LEU A 51 9.69 -20.43 -5.49
CA LEU A 51 10.13 -19.07 -5.86
C LEU A 51 9.26 -18.44 -6.96
N SER A 52 8.79 -19.24 -7.92
CA SER A 52 7.91 -18.78 -9.01
C SER A 52 6.59 -18.16 -8.52
N ASN A 53 6.17 -18.47 -7.30
CA ASN A 53 4.95 -17.88 -6.73
C ASN A 53 5.13 -16.42 -6.30
N LEU A 54 6.36 -15.89 -6.39
CA LEU A 54 6.70 -14.50 -6.06
C LEU A 54 6.85 -13.61 -7.31
N ASP A 55 6.95 -14.19 -8.50
CA ASP A 55 7.24 -13.46 -9.74
C ASP A 55 6.15 -12.47 -10.11
N PHE A 56 4.88 -12.86 -9.95
CA PHE A 56 3.74 -11.96 -10.20
C PHE A 56 3.81 -10.71 -9.31
N SER A 57 4.03 -10.89 -8.03
CA SER A 57 4.09 -9.81 -7.05
C SER A 57 5.31 -8.91 -7.27
N LEU A 58 6.44 -9.47 -7.72
CA LEU A 58 7.61 -8.69 -8.10
C LEU A 58 7.32 -7.80 -9.31
N ASP A 59 6.68 -8.33 -10.34
CA ASP A 59 6.30 -7.56 -11.53
C ASP A 59 5.34 -6.41 -11.18
N ILE A 60 4.29 -6.70 -10.40
CA ILE A 60 3.34 -5.68 -9.92
C ILE A 60 4.05 -4.61 -9.09
N ALA A 61 4.92 -4.99 -8.16
CA ALA A 61 5.63 -4.03 -7.31
C ALA A 61 6.55 -3.10 -8.11
N VAL A 62 7.31 -3.63 -9.06
CA VAL A 62 8.17 -2.83 -9.94
C VAL A 62 7.36 -1.82 -10.74
N ARG A 63 6.30 -2.28 -11.44
CA ARG A 63 5.47 -1.41 -12.27
C ARG A 63 4.69 -0.38 -11.44
N SER A 64 4.26 -0.74 -10.24
CA SER A 64 3.59 0.20 -9.33
C SER A 64 4.51 1.32 -8.85
N ILE A 65 5.76 1.01 -8.47
CA ILE A 65 6.74 2.04 -8.10
C ILE A 65 6.99 2.98 -9.29
N GLU A 66 7.21 2.44 -10.50
CA GLU A 66 7.44 3.22 -11.71
C GLU A 66 6.24 4.11 -12.05
N PHE A 67 5.02 3.58 -11.89
CA PHE A 67 3.80 4.36 -12.07
C PHE A 67 3.71 5.52 -11.07
N TYR A 68 3.94 5.26 -9.77
CA TYR A 68 3.85 6.31 -8.74
C TYR A 68 4.93 7.38 -8.89
N GLU A 69 6.15 6.99 -9.25
CA GLU A 69 7.22 7.96 -9.56
C GLU A 69 6.84 8.91 -10.68
N ASP A 70 6.22 8.38 -11.75
CA ASP A 70 5.77 9.19 -12.88
C ASP A 70 4.53 10.03 -12.52
N TYR A 71 3.58 9.45 -11.78
CA TYR A 71 2.31 10.10 -11.43
C TYR A 71 2.51 11.25 -10.44
N TYR A 72 3.32 11.05 -9.40
CA TYR A 72 3.62 12.07 -8.39
C TYR A 72 4.75 13.01 -8.82
N GLY A 73 5.54 12.66 -9.82
CA GLY A 73 6.74 13.40 -10.21
C GLY A 73 7.84 13.39 -9.15
N VAL A 74 7.80 12.44 -8.21
CA VAL A 74 8.73 12.29 -7.08
C VAL A 74 9.26 10.87 -7.06
N LYS A 75 10.58 10.71 -7.12
CA LYS A 75 11.23 9.40 -7.07
C LYS A 75 10.97 8.69 -5.75
N TYR A 76 10.99 7.36 -5.79
CA TYR A 76 10.94 6.53 -4.58
C TYR A 76 12.05 6.96 -3.62
N PRO A 77 11.73 7.30 -2.36
CA PRO A 77 12.65 8.11 -1.53
C PRO A 77 13.81 7.34 -0.91
N ILE A 78 13.82 6.00 -1.00
CA ILE A 78 14.88 5.16 -0.46
C ILE A 78 15.37 4.16 -1.53
N PRO A 79 16.61 3.61 -1.40
CA PRO A 79 17.21 2.84 -2.49
C PRO A 79 16.62 1.45 -2.73
N GLN A 80 15.76 0.95 -1.83
CA GLN A 80 15.18 -0.37 -1.94
C GLN A 80 13.73 -0.43 -1.42
N SER A 81 12.92 -1.31 -2.02
CA SER A 81 11.59 -1.69 -1.58
C SER A 81 11.53 -3.20 -1.47
N LEU A 82 11.54 -3.72 -0.26
CA LEU A 82 11.43 -5.15 0.01
C LEU A 82 10.01 -5.47 0.47
N HIS A 83 9.47 -6.56 -0.04
CA HIS A 83 8.12 -7.05 0.26
C HIS A 83 8.25 -8.47 0.82
N ILE A 84 7.60 -8.76 1.93
CA ILE A 84 7.73 -10.06 2.57
C ILE A 84 6.38 -10.67 2.96
N ALA A 85 6.13 -11.90 2.51
CA ALA A 85 5.01 -12.73 2.92
C ALA A 85 5.29 -13.38 4.27
N LEU A 86 4.41 -13.16 5.23
CA LEU A 86 4.51 -13.69 6.58
C LEU A 86 3.38 -14.71 6.85
N PRO A 87 3.71 -15.92 7.35
CA PRO A 87 2.73 -16.97 7.60
C PRO A 87 1.77 -16.62 8.74
N ASP A 88 2.20 -15.80 9.70
CA ASP A 88 1.40 -15.36 10.84
C ASP A 88 1.44 -13.82 10.93
N PHE A 89 0.45 -13.19 10.32
CA PHE A 89 0.32 -11.74 10.26
C PHE A 89 -1.14 -11.33 10.47
N SER A 90 -1.41 -10.50 11.47
CA SER A 90 -2.79 -10.16 11.88
C SER A 90 -3.48 -9.20 10.91
N ALA A 91 -2.76 -8.24 10.36
CA ALA A 91 -3.28 -7.31 9.35
C ALA A 91 -3.30 -7.96 7.96
N GLY A 92 -3.83 -7.28 6.95
CA GLY A 92 -3.67 -7.66 5.54
C GLY A 92 -2.26 -7.42 5.06
N ALA A 93 -1.80 -6.19 5.20
CA ALA A 93 -0.44 -5.75 4.94
C ALA A 93 -0.09 -4.54 5.83
N MET A 94 1.13 -4.02 5.70
CA MET A 94 1.62 -2.86 6.44
C MET A 94 2.74 -2.17 5.65
N GLU A 95 2.64 -0.87 5.52
CA GLU A 95 3.49 0.00 4.71
C GLU A 95 4.89 0.28 5.30
N ASN A 96 5.44 -0.59 6.13
CA ASN A 96 6.76 -0.42 6.73
C ASN A 96 7.79 0.05 5.70
N TRP A 97 8.43 1.20 5.94
CA TRP A 97 9.20 1.89 4.91
C TRP A 97 10.45 1.12 4.46
N GLY A 98 10.39 0.60 3.23
CA GLY A 98 11.45 -0.21 2.62
C GLY A 98 11.44 -1.69 2.99
N LEU A 99 10.52 -2.14 3.85
CA LEU A 99 10.28 -3.55 4.18
C LEU A 99 8.78 -3.77 4.41
N VAL A 100 8.00 -3.69 3.36
CA VAL A 100 6.54 -3.87 3.40
C VAL A 100 6.20 -5.31 3.77
N THR A 101 5.32 -5.48 4.75
CA THR A 101 4.96 -6.79 5.29
C THR A 101 3.55 -7.17 4.87
N TYR A 102 3.35 -8.44 4.54
CA TYR A 102 2.08 -8.95 4.01
C TYR A 102 1.68 -10.26 4.66
N ARG A 103 0.39 -10.47 4.81
CA ARG A 103 -0.15 -11.82 4.93
C ARG A 103 0.10 -12.58 3.62
N GLU A 104 0.47 -13.87 3.70
CA GLU A 104 0.85 -14.66 2.51
C GLU A 104 -0.16 -14.59 1.36
N VAL A 105 -1.48 -14.60 1.67
CA VAL A 105 -2.55 -14.53 0.66
C VAL A 105 -2.57 -13.24 -0.17
N TYR A 106 -1.87 -12.19 0.28
CA TYR A 106 -1.76 -10.91 -0.41
C TYR A 106 -0.41 -10.68 -1.10
N LEU A 107 0.45 -11.70 -1.13
CA LEU A 107 1.75 -11.59 -1.81
C LEU A 107 2.12 -12.84 -2.61
N VAL A 108 1.67 -14.03 -2.20
CA VAL A 108 2.00 -15.30 -2.86
C VAL A 108 0.92 -15.64 -3.87
N VAL A 109 1.33 -15.86 -5.14
CA VAL A 109 0.42 -16.19 -6.25
C VAL A 109 0.93 -17.45 -6.93
N ASP A 110 0.12 -18.49 -6.93
CA ASP A 110 0.41 -19.78 -7.58
C ASP A 110 -0.41 -19.99 -8.87
N GLU A 111 -0.25 -21.15 -9.49
CA GLU A 111 -0.97 -21.53 -10.70
C GLU A 111 -2.49 -21.70 -10.49
N ASN A 112 -2.92 -21.99 -9.26
CA ASN A 112 -4.33 -22.18 -8.89
C ASN A 112 -4.98 -20.86 -8.44
N SER A 113 -4.23 -19.80 -8.30
CA SER A 113 -4.74 -18.49 -7.88
C SER A 113 -5.71 -17.95 -8.91
N THR A 114 -6.94 -17.65 -8.46
CA THR A 114 -8.00 -17.12 -9.31
C THR A 114 -7.66 -15.72 -9.84
N PHE A 115 -8.37 -15.30 -10.87
CA PHE A 115 -8.22 -13.92 -11.38
C PHE A 115 -8.53 -12.87 -10.29
N ALA A 116 -9.60 -13.07 -9.51
CA ALA A 116 -9.95 -12.19 -8.40
C ALA A 116 -8.84 -12.14 -7.32
N SER A 117 -8.22 -13.29 -7.02
CA SER A 117 -7.08 -13.32 -6.09
C SER A 117 -5.88 -12.53 -6.61
N ARG A 118 -5.58 -12.62 -7.91
CA ARG A 118 -4.50 -11.83 -8.55
C ARG A 118 -4.80 -10.34 -8.52
N GLN A 119 -6.05 -9.95 -8.81
CA GLN A 119 -6.49 -8.54 -8.67
C GLN A 119 -6.30 -8.04 -7.25
N GLN A 120 -6.70 -8.83 -6.25
CA GLN A 120 -6.56 -8.45 -4.84
C GLN A 120 -5.10 -8.32 -4.43
N VAL A 121 -4.20 -9.22 -4.85
CA VAL A 121 -2.75 -9.10 -4.60
C VAL A 121 -2.20 -7.83 -5.22
N ALA A 122 -2.56 -7.52 -6.46
CA ALA A 122 -2.10 -6.29 -7.13
C ALA A 122 -2.60 -5.02 -6.42
N LEU A 123 -3.88 -4.99 -6.01
CA LEU A 123 -4.44 -3.86 -5.25
C LEU A 123 -3.70 -3.66 -3.93
N VAL A 124 -3.50 -4.72 -3.14
CA VAL A 124 -2.80 -4.60 -1.84
C VAL A 124 -1.36 -4.14 -2.04
N ILE A 125 -0.61 -4.67 -3.02
CA ILE A 125 0.75 -4.20 -3.31
C ILE A 125 0.75 -2.71 -3.70
N ALA A 126 -0.17 -2.30 -4.57
CA ALA A 126 -0.29 -0.91 -4.99
C ALA A 126 -0.71 0.01 -3.83
N HIS A 127 -1.56 -0.47 -2.91
CA HIS A 127 -1.94 0.23 -1.68
C HIS A 127 -0.73 0.54 -0.80
N GLU A 128 0.03 -0.48 -0.43
CA GLU A 128 1.21 -0.35 0.43
C GLU A 128 2.30 0.51 -0.23
N LEU A 129 2.39 0.47 -1.55
CA LEU A 129 3.32 1.32 -2.29
C LEU A 129 2.85 2.77 -2.40
N ALA A 130 1.54 3.04 -2.47
CA ALA A 130 1.02 4.42 -2.41
C ALA A 130 1.38 5.10 -1.08
N HIS A 131 1.31 4.36 0.01
CA HIS A 131 1.71 4.83 1.34
C HIS A 131 3.17 5.28 1.42
N GLN A 132 4.06 4.78 0.57
CA GLN A 132 5.47 5.16 0.61
C GLN A 132 5.66 6.67 0.34
N TRP A 133 4.72 7.30 -0.37
CA TRP A 133 4.62 8.76 -0.52
C TRP A 133 3.62 9.35 0.47
N PHE A 134 2.39 8.85 0.53
CA PHE A 134 1.31 9.40 1.37
C PHE A 134 1.05 8.53 2.60
N GLY A 135 1.67 8.91 3.69
CA GLY A 135 1.78 8.21 4.96
C GLY A 135 3.23 8.20 5.45
N ASN A 136 4.18 7.90 4.55
CA ASN A 136 5.60 7.78 4.88
C ASN A 136 6.39 9.05 4.56
N LEU A 137 6.52 9.43 3.29
CA LEU A 137 7.24 10.65 2.91
C LEU A 137 6.48 11.91 3.37
N VAL A 138 5.20 11.98 3.07
CA VAL A 138 4.28 13.00 3.57
C VAL A 138 3.44 12.36 4.66
N THR A 139 3.51 12.89 5.88
CA THR A 139 2.89 12.30 7.06
C THR A 139 1.80 13.24 7.59
N MET A 140 0.63 12.72 7.91
CA MET A 140 -0.42 13.46 8.60
C MET A 140 0.09 14.06 9.91
N LYS A 141 -0.46 15.19 10.31
CA LYS A 141 -0.05 15.88 11.54
C LYS A 141 -0.36 15.04 12.79
N TRP A 142 -1.52 14.40 12.80
CA TRP A 142 -2.00 13.51 13.86
C TRP A 142 -3.01 12.50 13.30
N TRP A 143 -3.36 11.51 14.08
CA TRP A 143 -4.25 10.41 13.72
C TRP A 143 -5.69 10.83 13.41
N ASP A 144 -6.09 12.07 13.73
CA ASP A 144 -7.41 12.64 13.36
C ASP A 144 -7.65 12.56 11.84
N ASP A 145 -6.55 12.65 11.08
CA ASP A 145 -6.53 12.66 9.63
C ASP A 145 -5.99 11.35 9.02
N LEU A 146 -6.27 10.21 9.65
CA LEU A 146 -5.88 8.88 9.13
C LEU A 146 -6.32 8.66 7.67
N TRP A 147 -7.40 9.33 7.25
CA TRP A 147 -7.88 9.30 5.88
C TRP A 147 -6.85 9.81 4.85
N LEU A 148 -5.96 10.71 5.22
CA LEU A 148 -4.86 11.17 4.34
C LEU A 148 -3.88 10.04 4.01
N ASN A 149 -3.79 9.03 4.86
CA ASN A 149 -3.06 7.80 4.58
C ASN A 149 -3.98 6.80 3.86
N GLU A 150 -5.01 6.30 4.53
CA GLU A 150 -5.77 5.13 4.11
C GLU A 150 -6.75 5.39 2.97
N SER A 151 -7.53 6.49 3.03
CA SER A 151 -8.44 6.82 1.93
C SER A 151 -7.67 7.14 0.65
N PHE A 152 -6.52 7.81 0.83
CA PHE A 152 -5.66 8.15 -0.29
C PHE A 152 -5.06 6.89 -0.92
N ALA A 153 -4.45 6.00 -0.13
CA ALA A 153 -3.89 4.74 -0.63
C ALA A 153 -4.97 3.86 -1.27
N ASN A 154 -6.14 3.75 -0.64
CA ASN A 154 -7.26 2.97 -1.19
C ASN A 154 -7.82 3.54 -2.51
N MET A 155 -7.73 4.84 -2.77
CA MET A 155 -8.02 5.38 -4.10
C MET A 155 -6.89 5.08 -5.09
N MET A 156 -5.65 5.30 -4.67
CA MET A 156 -4.49 5.21 -5.55
C MET A 156 -4.14 3.78 -5.97
N GLU A 157 -4.49 2.77 -5.16
CA GLU A 157 -4.35 1.37 -5.56
C GLU A 157 -5.12 1.07 -6.85
N TYR A 158 -6.37 1.55 -6.94
CA TYR A 158 -7.20 1.39 -8.15
C TYR A 158 -6.67 2.22 -9.32
N VAL A 159 -6.22 3.45 -9.07
CA VAL A 159 -5.63 4.30 -10.12
C VAL A 159 -4.36 3.65 -10.69
N CYS A 160 -3.53 3.08 -9.84
CA CYS A 160 -2.31 2.39 -10.24
C CYS A 160 -2.62 1.11 -11.02
N VAL A 161 -3.46 0.23 -10.47
CA VAL A 161 -3.77 -1.07 -11.11
C VAL A 161 -4.51 -0.87 -12.44
N ASP A 162 -5.40 0.12 -12.55
CA ASP A 162 -6.04 0.47 -13.83
C ASP A 162 -5.03 0.89 -14.89
N ALA A 163 -4.01 1.64 -14.48
CA ALA A 163 -2.96 2.10 -15.39
C ALA A 163 -2.00 0.98 -15.83
N ILE A 164 -1.62 0.08 -14.93
CA ILE A 164 -0.68 -1.01 -15.24
C ILE A 164 -1.34 -2.26 -15.81
N GLU A 165 -2.63 -2.48 -15.54
CA GLU A 165 -3.45 -3.61 -16.01
C GLU A 165 -4.80 -3.14 -16.57
N PRO A 166 -4.83 -2.31 -17.63
CA PRO A 166 -6.06 -1.68 -18.12
C PRO A 166 -7.13 -2.66 -18.59
N SER A 167 -6.73 -3.88 -18.99
CA SER A 167 -7.67 -4.93 -19.40
C SER A 167 -8.50 -5.51 -18.24
N TRP A 168 -8.15 -5.22 -17.01
CA TRP A 168 -8.84 -5.77 -15.84
C TRP A 168 -10.12 -5.01 -15.48
N ASN A 169 -10.31 -3.79 -15.99
CA ASN A 169 -11.45 -2.93 -15.65
C ASN A 169 -11.64 -2.80 -14.13
N ILE A 170 -10.56 -2.64 -13.39
CA ILE A 170 -10.53 -2.74 -11.93
C ILE A 170 -11.47 -1.73 -11.23
N PHE A 171 -11.81 -0.63 -11.89
CA PHE A 171 -12.79 0.33 -11.37
C PHE A 171 -14.22 -0.20 -11.30
N GLU A 172 -14.55 -1.31 -11.95
CA GLU A 172 -15.83 -2.01 -11.73
C GLU A 172 -15.90 -2.56 -10.30
N ASP A 173 -14.81 -3.14 -9.80
CA ASP A 173 -14.71 -3.57 -8.41
C ASP A 173 -14.79 -2.37 -7.44
N PHE A 174 -14.12 -1.27 -7.74
CA PHE A 174 -14.21 -0.03 -6.97
C PHE A 174 -15.65 0.43 -6.78
N GLN A 175 -16.51 0.29 -7.80
CA GLN A 175 -17.92 0.69 -7.76
C GLN A 175 -18.81 -0.38 -7.11
N THR A 176 -18.58 -1.65 -7.37
CA THR A 176 -19.51 -2.72 -6.99
C THR A 176 -19.27 -3.27 -5.59
N SER A 177 -18.05 -3.21 -5.07
CA SER A 177 -17.72 -3.67 -3.73
C SER A 177 -17.68 -2.53 -2.71
N GLY A 178 -16.83 -1.54 -2.91
CA GLY A 178 -16.58 -0.49 -1.94
C GLY A 178 -17.71 0.53 -1.78
N VAL A 179 -18.37 0.98 -2.87
CA VAL A 179 -19.47 1.94 -2.78
C VAL A 179 -20.66 1.40 -1.97
N PRO A 180 -21.18 0.18 -2.23
CA PRO A 180 -22.24 -0.37 -1.41
C PRO A 180 -21.87 -0.55 0.05
N ALA A 181 -20.63 -0.95 0.37
CA ALA A 181 -20.15 -1.09 1.72
C ALA A 181 -20.15 0.27 2.46
N ALA A 182 -19.62 1.30 1.81
CA ALA A 182 -19.60 2.66 2.34
C ALA A 182 -21.02 3.20 2.60
N LEU A 183 -21.91 3.11 1.61
CA LEU A 183 -23.30 3.60 1.73
C LEU A 183 -24.07 2.85 2.82
N LYS A 184 -23.93 1.53 2.90
CA LYS A 184 -24.58 0.72 3.93
C LYS A 184 -24.13 1.10 5.33
N ARG A 185 -22.84 1.32 5.53
CA ARG A 185 -22.28 1.71 6.83
C ARG A 185 -22.65 3.15 7.19
N ASP A 186 -22.56 4.05 6.22
CA ASP A 186 -22.84 5.48 6.43
C ASP A 186 -24.34 5.77 6.71
N ALA A 187 -25.23 4.87 6.34
CA ALA A 187 -26.65 4.95 6.62
C ALA A 187 -27.03 4.50 8.05
N THR A 188 -26.08 4.03 8.87
CA THR A 188 -26.35 3.56 10.23
C THR A 188 -26.15 4.66 11.26
N ASP A 189 -26.97 4.66 12.32
CA ASP A 189 -26.78 5.57 13.43
C ASP A 189 -25.46 5.31 14.15
N GLY A 190 -24.81 6.38 14.63
CA GLY A 190 -23.55 6.32 15.37
C GLY A 190 -22.33 5.98 14.51
N VAL A 191 -22.42 6.12 13.17
CA VAL A 191 -21.26 5.99 12.30
C VAL A 191 -20.28 7.14 12.54
N GLN A 192 -18.99 6.81 12.55
CA GLN A 192 -17.93 7.83 12.63
C GLN A 192 -17.82 8.63 11.32
N SER A 193 -17.33 9.86 11.39
CA SER A 193 -16.93 10.63 10.22
C SER A 193 -15.60 10.10 9.65
N VAL A 194 -15.21 10.59 8.47
CA VAL A 194 -13.88 10.28 7.89
C VAL A 194 -12.77 10.93 8.73
N HIS A 195 -12.99 12.16 9.20
CA HIS A 195 -12.14 12.82 10.19
C HIS A 195 -12.68 12.56 11.58
N VAL A 196 -11.86 12.05 12.50
CA VAL A 196 -12.24 11.69 13.86
C VAL A 196 -11.21 12.26 14.84
N GLU A 197 -11.63 13.08 15.79
CA GLU A 197 -10.72 13.57 16.84
C GLU A 197 -10.19 12.40 17.68
N VAL A 198 -8.86 12.33 17.80
CA VAL A 198 -8.14 11.30 18.56
C VAL A 198 -7.42 11.95 19.73
N SER A 199 -7.93 11.71 20.92
CA SER A 199 -7.36 12.25 22.15
C SER A 199 -6.37 11.31 22.83
N HIS A 200 -6.46 10.01 22.59
CA HIS A 200 -5.60 9.01 23.21
C HIS A 200 -5.15 7.93 22.20
N PRO A 201 -3.90 7.43 22.28
CA PRO A 201 -3.39 6.40 21.37
C PRO A 201 -4.22 5.10 21.32
N ASP A 202 -4.89 4.72 22.40
CA ASP A 202 -5.73 3.51 22.44
C ASP A 202 -6.96 3.60 21.52
N GLU A 203 -7.34 4.80 21.10
CA GLU A 203 -8.46 5.05 20.19
C GLU A 203 -8.07 4.76 18.72
N ILE A 204 -6.77 4.79 18.38
CA ILE A 204 -6.28 4.72 17.01
C ILE A 204 -6.78 3.46 16.30
N ASN A 205 -6.72 2.30 16.95
CA ASN A 205 -7.14 1.04 16.35
C ASN A 205 -8.63 1.01 15.96
N THR A 206 -9.47 1.86 16.56
CA THR A 206 -10.90 1.94 16.25
C THR A 206 -11.19 2.71 14.96
N LEU A 207 -10.21 3.45 14.44
CA LEU A 207 -10.36 4.28 13.25
C LEU A 207 -10.34 3.47 11.94
N PHE A 208 -9.75 2.28 11.95
CA PHE A 208 -9.57 1.43 10.76
C PHE A 208 -10.88 0.73 10.36
N ASP A 209 -11.93 1.52 10.11
CA ASP A 209 -13.20 1.04 9.55
C ASP A 209 -13.10 0.97 8.03
N GLY A 210 -13.10 -0.26 7.49
CA GLY A 210 -12.97 -0.50 6.05
C GLY A 210 -14.04 0.18 5.19
N ALA A 211 -15.23 0.42 5.74
CA ALA A 211 -16.30 1.11 5.02
C ALA A 211 -16.18 2.64 5.04
N ILE A 212 -15.60 3.22 6.08
CA ILE A 212 -15.53 4.69 6.24
C ILE A 212 -14.15 5.22 5.84
N VAL A 213 -13.09 4.92 6.60
CA VAL A 213 -11.77 5.51 6.33
C VAL A 213 -11.17 4.99 5.02
N TYR A 214 -11.48 3.76 4.61
CA TYR A 214 -11.07 3.22 3.31
C TYR A 214 -12.10 3.55 2.22
N ALA A 215 -13.27 2.91 2.24
CA ALA A 215 -14.20 2.95 1.12
C ALA A 215 -14.86 4.33 0.91
N LYS A 216 -15.45 4.96 1.93
CA LYS A 216 -16.08 6.28 1.81
C LYS A 216 -15.05 7.35 1.46
N GLY A 217 -13.96 7.41 2.22
CA GLY A 217 -12.93 8.42 2.03
C GLY A 217 -12.30 8.36 0.64
N SER A 218 -11.95 7.16 0.15
CA SER A 218 -11.38 7.00 -1.19
C SER A 218 -12.35 7.41 -2.31
N ARG A 219 -13.67 7.22 -2.14
CA ARG A 219 -14.68 7.65 -3.13
C ARG A 219 -14.80 9.16 -3.18
N LEU A 220 -14.72 9.84 -2.03
CA LEU A 220 -14.67 11.30 -1.97
C LEU A 220 -13.41 11.85 -2.66
N MET A 221 -12.26 11.23 -2.43
CA MET A 221 -11.00 11.57 -3.12
C MET A 221 -11.11 11.32 -4.63
N HIS A 222 -11.73 10.21 -5.04
CA HIS A 222 -11.94 9.93 -6.46
C HIS A 222 -12.90 10.95 -7.11
N MET A 223 -13.97 11.36 -6.41
CA MET A 223 -14.86 12.44 -6.89
C MET A 223 -14.07 13.72 -7.12
N LEU A 224 -13.21 14.12 -6.18
CA LEU A 224 -12.35 15.29 -6.32
C LEU A 224 -11.41 15.15 -7.53
N ARG A 225 -10.73 14.00 -7.68
CA ARG A 225 -9.90 13.70 -8.84
C ARG A 225 -10.66 13.84 -10.16
N ARG A 226 -11.90 13.31 -10.24
CA ARG A 226 -12.74 13.40 -11.44
C ARG A 226 -13.21 14.81 -11.72
N TRP A 227 -13.45 15.60 -10.68
CA TRP A 227 -13.87 16.99 -10.82
C TRP A 227 -12.75 17.91 -11.31
N LEU A 228 -11.53 17.75 -10.77
CA LEU A 228 -10.36 18.55 -11.16
C LEU A 228 -9.77 18.08 -12.50
N GLY A 229 -9.94 16.81 -12.86
CA GLY A 229 -9.21 16.13 -13.91
C GLY A 229 -7.86 15.59 -13.44
N ASP A 230 -7.39 14.54 -14.09
CA ASP A 230 -6.20 13.79 -13.66
C ASP A 230 -4.92 14.63 -13.61
N ALA A 231 -4.74 15.51 -14.59
CA ALA A 231 -3.53 16.34 -14.69
C ALA A 231 -3.43 17.36 -13.55
N ASP A 232 -4.53 18.06 -13.24
CA ASP A 232 -4.53 19.06 -12.15
C ASP A 232 -4.51 18.39 -10.78
N PHE A 233 -5.15 17.23 -10.64
CA PHE A 233 -5.07 16.43 -9.42
C PHE A 233 -3.63 15.95 -9.14
N ALA A 234 -2.95 15.35 -10.12
CA ALA A 234 -1.56 14.94 -10.01
C ALA A 234 -0.61 16.11 -9.70
N LYS A 235 -0.84 17.28 -10.35
CA LYS A 235 -0.08 18.50 -10.04
C LYS A 235 -0.30 18.99 -8.60
N GLY A 236 -1.52 18.88 -8.09
CA GLY A 236 -1.83 19.19 -6.70
C GLY A 236 -1.10 18.28 -5.73
N LEU A 237 -1.07 16.98 -6.02
CA LEU A 237 -0.34 15.99 -5.21
C LEU A 237 1.18 16.22 -5.21
N HIS A 238 1.75 16.59 -6.36
CA HIS A 238 3.16 16.93 -6.45
C HIS A 238 3.52 18.17 -5.60
N ALA A 239 2.60 19.13 -5.48
CA ALA A 239 2.81 20.36 -4.70
C ALA A 239 2.60 20.17 -3.20
N TYR A 240 1.84 19.16 -2.81
CA TYR A 240 1.57 18.81 -1.41
C TYR A 240 2.72 18.08 -0.78
#